data_7fcf249b67069dbd5943edf1fb2641ab
#
_entry.id   7fcf249b67069dbd5943edf1fb2641ab
#
_cell.length_a   1.000
_cell.length_b   1.000
_cell.length_c   1.000
_cell.angle_alpha   90.00
_cell.angle_beta   90.00
_cell.angle_gamma   90.00
#
_symmetry.space_group_name_H-M   'P 1'
#
loop_
_entity.id
_entity.type
_entity.pdbx_description
1 polymer ?
#
loop_
_entity_poly.entity_id
_entity_poly.type
_entity_poly.pdbx_seq_one_letter_code
_entity_poly.pdbx_strand_id
1 'polypeptide(L)'
;MAKTIFHTTEKSNFILNMTEEQYSSLAVKGLITALFAVPLFTLIPEIANKTIYVLSAAGLAVAGVINLILALIAIVKKYIDKRVMLPVCAMGALVAWGVVSLVNGYDFHTALYGYSDRGEGLLAILFYFGFFTTAVAVKREKARSSLINGIIGLGLLNSIVSLVQIFTGKLGQYDLADLDIEERAASGLSMSPLFMAMVLTLSLTAALIAFVTSESKKRRIICIFSAALFSFIIMFTYSLIGICGLVFSVIAAAVAVFVMKAPKLRLVSVLAAAVPAALAVIIVNAGLIGNISSYRLYDGRILWWADAYMRASASGSFNEKVVDIDDTLEVYSYLNDKTMNIIHKYPLTGTGPEQLVFPQLYTAQGFGEDVEISYIIPFNTGTFDKVYNEYLYTAATRGIPSLIALVLVLLPSLVISVKNFRRRSTAEAFTLTALLIGGVLLFFIGCSSISFAPVFWAAAGASCAGIKDEKKDGTAKKAAKKK
;
A
#
# COMPACT_ATOMS: atom_id res chain seq x y z
N MET A 1 -12.31 44.98 -46.24
CA MET A 1 -12.07 45.23 -44.79
C MET A 1 -12.76 44.18 -43.95
N ALA A 2 -12.31 42.94 -43.92
CA ALA A 2 -12.89 41.89 -43.09
C ALA A 2 -11.88 40.76 -42.85
N LYS A 3 -10.62 41.11 -42.50
CA LYS A 3 -9.54 40.11 -42.28
C LYS A 3 -8.78 40.26 -40.94
N THR A 4 -9.39 40.90 -39.93
CA THR A 4 -8.63 41.24 -38.71
C THR A 4 -9.36 40.95 -37.39
N ILE A 5 -10.32 40.02 -37.36
CA ILE A 5 -11.06 39.72 -36.13
C ILE A 5 -10.70 38.34 -35.52
N PHE A 6 -9.89 37.53 -36.16
CA PHE A 6 -9.41 36.28 -35.60
C PHE A 6 -7.90 36.28 -35.41
N HIS A 7 -7.33 37.26 -34.70
CA HIS A 7 -6.14 37.03 -33.93
C HIS A 7 -6.58 36.13 -32.76
N THR A 8 -6.67 34.82 -33.00
CA THR A 8 -6.49 33.84 -31.98
C THR A 8 -5.09 34.06 -31.46
N THR A 9 -4.96 34.77 -30.32
CA THR A 9 -3.84 34.62 -29.43
C THR A 9 -3.72 33.11 -29.24
N GLU A 10 -2.73 32.49 -29.86
CA GLU A 10 -2.27 31.15 -29.49
C GLU A 10 -1.82 31.22 -28.03
N LYS A 11 -2.76 31.19 -27.10
CA LYS A 11 -2.49 30.78 -25.73
C LYS A 11 -1.94 29.39 -25.91
N SER A 12 -0.62 29.26 -25.89
CA SER A 12 0.08 27.99 -26.01
C SER A 12 -0.51 27.08 -24.92
N ASN A 13 -1.35 26.16 -25.34
CA ASN A 13 -2.10 25.32 -24.42
C ASN A 13 -1.03 24.47 -23.71
N PHE A 14 -0.75 24.76 -22.42
CA PHE A 14 0.34 24.16 -21.64
C PHE A 14 0.34 22.62 -21.79
N ILE A 15 -0.87 22.02 -21.82
CA ILE A 15 -1.02 20.57 -22.01
C ILE A 15 -0.59 20.14 -23.40
N LEU A 16 -0.90 20.90 -24.45
CA LEU A 16 -0.53 20.55 -25.83
C LEU A 16 0.99 20.62 -26.06
N ASN A 17 1.67 21.57 -25.43
CA ASN A 17 3.11 21.79 -25.57
C ASN A 17 3.96 21.13 -24.48
N MET A 18 3.33 20.39 -23.54
CA MET A 18 4.04 19.71 -22.45
C MET A 18 5.05 18.70 -23.00
N THR A 19 6.29 18.83 -22.58
CA THR A 19 7.35 17.86 -22.89
C THR A 19 7.29 16.69 -21.94
N GLU A 20 7.88 15.55 -22.32
CA GLU A 20 7.96 14.36 -21.46
C GLU A 20 8.72 14.62 -20.14
N GLU A 21 9.68 15.56 -20.15
CA GLU A 21 10.39 15.97 -18.94
C GLU A 21 9.49 16.78 -17.98
N GLN A 22 8.73 17.72 -18.53
CA GLN A 22 7.75 18.50 -17.77
C GLN A 22 6.68 17.59 -17.21
N TYR A 23 6.19 16.64 -18.02
CA TYR A 23 5.26 15.62 -17.56
C TYR A 23 5.82 14.80 -16.40
N SER A 24 7.03 14.24 -16.51
CA SER A 24 7.65 13.46 -15.42
C SER A 24 7.77 14.24 -14.12
N SER A 25 8.03 15.55 -14.20
CA SER A 25 8.08 16.43 -13.01
C SER A 25 6.70 16.68 -12.40
N LEU A 26 5.67 16.81 -13.23
CA LEU A 26 4.30 16.99 -12.78
C LEU A 26 3.72 15.68 -12.22
N ALA A 27 3.96 14.58 -12.93
CA ALA A 27 3.52 13.25 -12.55
C ALA A 27 4.05 12.84 -11.15
N VAL A 28 5.34 13.09 -10.86
CA VAL A 28 5.86 12.75 -9.53
C VAL A 28 5.23 13.59 -8.42
N LYS A 29 4.86 14.84 -8.69
CA LYS A 29 4.11 15.66 -7.71
C LYS A 29 2.71 15.09 -7.46
N GLY A 30 1.99 14.69 -8.52
CA GLY A 30 0.69 14.01 -8.42
C GLY A 30 0.79 12.69 -7.63
N LEU A 31 1.84 11.90 -7.87
CA LEU A 31 2.07 10.66 -7.12
C LEU A 31 2.43 10.92 -5.64
N ILE A 32 3.24 11.93 -5.35
CA ILE A 32 3.53 12.34 -3.97
C ILE A 32 2.24 12.80 -3.28
N THR A 33 1.38 13.56 -3.96
CA THR A 33 0.07 13.91 -3.42
C THR A 33 -0.73 12.64 -3.09
N ALA A 34 -0.68 11.60 -3.95
CA ALA A 34 -1.36 10.34 -3.68
C ALA A 34 -0.81 9.60 -2.44
N LEU A 35 0.50 9.66 -2.19
CA LEU A 35 1.10 9.06 -1.00
C LEU A 35 0.62 9.71 0.31
N PHE A 36 0.41 11.02 0.31
CA PHE A 36 0.12 11.78 1.53
C PHE A 36 -1.35 12.15 1.70
N ALA A 37 -2.17 12.07 0.65
CA ALA A 37 -3.55 12.53 0.70
C ALA A 37 -4.37 11.76 1.75
N VAL A 38 -4.39 10.43 1.70
CA VAL A 38 -5.11 9.61 2.69
C VAL A 38 -4.57 9.85 4.10
N PRO A 39 -3.26 9.71 4.37
CA PRO A 39 -2.69 9.94 5.70
C PRO A 39 -2.96 11.32 6.28
N LEU A 40 -2.86 12.38 5.48
CA LEU A 40 -3.08 13.75 5.98
C LEU A 40 -4.53 14.00 6.35
N PHE A 41 -5.49 13.41 5.63
CA PHE A 41 -6.90 13.52 5.98
C PHE A 41 -7.27 12.74 7.25
N THR A 42 -6.49 11.72 7.62
CA THR A 42 -6.68 10.98 8.89
C THR A 42 -6.10 11.70 10.11
N LEU A 43 -5.30 12.77 9.91
CA LEU A 43 -4.72 13.57 11.00
C LEU A 43 -5.72 14.52 11.68
N ILE A 44 -6.93 14.68 11.17
CA ILE A 44 -7.93 15.62 11.71
C ILE A 44 -8.74 14.92 12.81
N PRO A 45 -8.39 15.07 14.12
CA PRO A 45 -8.92 14.20 15.19
C PRO A 45 -10.40 14.42 15.47
N GLU A 46 -10.90 15.63 15.34
CA GLU A 46 -12.29 16.01 15.67
C GLU A 46 -13.31 15.39 14.68
N ILE A 47 -12.81 15.02 13.52
CA ILE A 47 -13.60 14.39 12.46
C ILE A 47 -13.45 12.85 12.54
N ALA A 48 -12.45 12.38 13.25
CA ALA A 48 -12.09 10.97 13.36
C ALA A 48 -13.21 10.08 13.93
N ASN A 49 -13.99 10.57 14.90
CA ASN A 49 -14.97 9.75 15.62
C ASN A 49 -16.19 9.31 14.80
N LYS A 50 -16.52 9.95 13.66
CA LYS A 50 -17.68 9.56 12.83
C LYS A 50 -17.44 9.59 11.31
N THR A 51 -16.36 10.20 10.84
CA THR A 51 -16.19 10.55 9.42
C THR A 51 -14.80 10.23 8.86
N ILE A 52 -13.94 9.51 9.61
CA ILE A 52 -12.57 9.20 9.18
C ILE A 52 -12.51 8.51 7.81
N TYR A 53 -13.44 7.60 7.55
CA TYR A 53 -13.52 6.90 6.27
C TYR A 53 -13.92 7.84 5.13
N VAL A 54 -14.87 8.74 5.37
CA VAL A 54 -15.32 9.72 4.37
C VAL A 54 -14.19 10.66 4.01
N LEU A 55 -13.42 11.11 4.98
CA LEU A 55 -12.30 12.02 4.75
C LEU A 55 -11.14 11.33 4.04
N SER A 56 -10.77 10.12 4.48
CA SER A 56 -9.75 9.32 3.82
C SER A 56 -10.13 9.03 2.37
N ALA A 57 -11.39 8.68 2.13
CA ALA A 57 -11.94 8.50 0.79
C ALA A 57 -11.92 9.80 -0.01
N ALA A 58 -12.21 10.97 0.59
CA ALA A 58 -12.10 12.27 -0.06
C ALA A 58 -10.65 12.61 -0.42
N GLY A 59 -9.70 12.34 0.49
CA GLY A 59 -8.26 12.46 0.20
C GLY A 59 -7.83 11.60 -0.97
N LEU A 60 -8.26 10.34 -0.98
CA LEU A 60 -8.01 9.42 -2.09
C LEU A 60 -8.65 9.94 -3.40
N ALA A 61 -9.88 10.45 -3.35
CA ALA A 61 -10.58 10.97 -4.52
C ALA A 61 -9.86 12.17 -5.15
N VAL A 62 -9.42 13.13 -4.33
CA VAL A 62 -8.65 14.29 -4.81
C VAL A 62 -7.36 13.83 -5.51
N ALA A 63 -6.57 12.99 -4.86
CA ALA A 63 -5.34 12.46 -5.45
C ALA A 63 -5.62 11.58 -6.67
N GLY A 64 -6.69 10.79 -6.63
CA GLY A 64 -7.12 9.90 -7.70
C GLY A 64 -7.49 10.66 -8.96
N VAL A 65 -8.33 11.69 -8.84
CA VAL A 65 -8.74 12.54 -9.97
C VAL A 65 -7.52 13.22 -10.62
N ILE A 66 -6.61 13.78 -9.80
CA ILE A 66 -5.37 14.38 -10.32
C ILE A 66 -4.59 13.36 -11.15
N ASN A 67 -4.39 12.15 -10.62
CA ASN A 67 -3.60 11.13 -11.30
C ASN A 67 -4.34 10.49 -12.49
N LEU A 68 -5.67 10.42 -12.49
CA LEU A 68 -6.43 10.03 -13.67
C LEU A 68 -6.26 11.04 -14.83
N ILE A 69 -6.30 12.33 -14.54
CA ILE A 69 -6.03 13.36 -15.55
C ILE A 69 -4.60 13.21 -16.10
N LEU A 70 -3.60 12.99 -15.20
CA LEU A 70 -2.22 12.77 -15.61
C LEU A 70 -2.08 11.48 -16.44
N ALA A 71 -2.76 10.41 -16.06
CA ALA A 71 -2.78 9.16 -16.81
C ALA A 71 -3.36 9.35 -18.23
N LEU A 72 -4.47 10.09 -18.35
CA LEU A 72 -5.07 10.43 -19.65
C LEU A 72 -4.10 11.24 -20.53
N ILE A 73 -3.42 12.23 -19.94
CA ILE A 73 -2.39 13.01 -20.65
C ILE A 73 -1.26 12.08 -21.13
N ALA A 74 -0.81 11.13 -20.30
CA ALA A 74 0.24 10.17 -20.68
C ALA A 74 -0.18 9.27 -21.86
N ILE A 75 -1.44 8.82 -21.85
CA ILE A 75 -2.00 7.97 -22.91
C ILE A 75 -2.12 8.77 -24.20
N VAL A 76 -2.76 9.94 -24.17
CA VAL A 76 -2.98 10.80 -25.35
C VAL A 76 -1.66 11.27 -25.98
N LYS A 77 -0.70 11.66 -25.14
CA LYS A 77 0.63 12.09 -25.56
C LYS A 77 1.59 10.93 -25.92
N LYS A 78 1.14 9.68 -25.78
CA LYS A 78 1.93 8.47 -26.04
C LYS A 78 3.27 8.43 -25.25
N TYR A 79 3.24 8.91 -23.99
CA TYR A 79 4.40 8.84 -23.10
C TYR A 79 4.62 7.44 -22.53
N ILE A 80 3.65 6.54 -22.71
CA ILE A 80 3.69 5.15 -22.25
C ILE A 80 4.41 4.31 -23.31
N ASP A 81 5.44 3.59 -22.91
CA ASP A 81 6.18 2.71 -23.80
C ASP A 81 5.33 1.48 -24.16
N LYS A 82 5.45 0.99 -25.41
CA LYS A 82 4.72 -0.20 -25.89
C LYS A 82 4.93 -1.44 -24.99
N ARG A 83 6.10 -1.54 -24.33
CA ARG A 83 6.45 -2.68 -23.46
C ARG A 83 5.57 -2.80 -22.23
N VAL A 84 5.02 -1.67 -21.75
CA VAL A 84 4.20 -1.61 -20.56
C VAL A 84 2.71 -1.51 -20.87
N MET A 85 2.33 -1.61 -22.16
CA MET A 85 0.92 -1.58 -22.55
C MET A 85 0.12 -2.74 -21.96
N LEU A 86 0.72 -3.95 -21.87
CA LEU A 86 0.03 -5.11 -21.29
C LEU A 86 -0.40 -4.87 -19.85
N PRO A 87 0.49 -4.52 -18.89
CA PRO A 87 0.06 -4.24 -17.52
C PRO A 87 -0.88 -3.03 -17.42
N VAL A 88 -0.73 -1.99 -18.25
CA VAL A 88 -1.67 -0.85 -18.27
C VAL A 88 -3.07 -1.29 -18.74
N CYS A 89 -3.17 -2.06 -19.81
CA CYS A 89 -4.44 -2.59 -20.29
C CYS A 89 -5.06 -3.57 -19.27
N ALA A 90 -4.26 -4.42 -18.64
CA ALA A 90 -4.71 -5.33 -17.60
C ALA A 90 -5.26 -4.59 -16.37
N MET A 91 -4.63 -3.46 -15.99
CA MET A 91 -5.15 -2.59 -14.93
C MET A 91 -6.50 -1.94 -15.32
N GLY A 92 -6.66 -1.54 -16.59
CA GLY A 92 -7.95 -1.11 -17.14
C GLY A 92 -8.99 -2.23 -17.14
N ALA A 93 -8.60 -3.47 -17.43
CA ALA A 93 -9.47 -4.64 -17.37
C ALA A 93 -9.93 -4.95 -15.93
N LEU A 94 -9.07 -4.74 -14.93
CA LEU A 94 -9.46 -4.82 -13.50
C LEU A 94 -10.60 -3.86 -13.17
N VAL A 95 -10.52 -2.61 -13.64
CA VAL A 95 -11.58 -1.61 -13.44
C VAL A 95 -12.86 -2.05 -14.17
N ALA A 96 -12.74 -2.42 -15.44
CA ALA A 96 -13.88 -2.82 -16.26
C ALA A 96 -14.60 -4.05 -15.68
N TRP A 97 -13.84 -5.04 -15.24
CA TRP A 97 -14.44 -6.24 -14.63
C TRP A 97 -15.00 -5.96 -13.23
N GLY A 98 -14.43 -5.01 -12.48
CA GLY A 98 -15.01 -4.51 -11.25
C GLY A 98 -16.43 -3.94 -11.45
N VAL A 99 -16.69 -3.28 -12.60
CA VAL A 99 -18.05 -2.84 -12.97
C VAL A 99 -18.96 -4.05 -13.26
N VAL A 100 -18.45 -5.07 -13.97
CA VAL A 100 -19.23 -6.30 -14.24
C VAL A 100 -19.58 -7.02 -12.94
N SER A 101 -18.69 -7.03 -11.96
CA SER A 101 -18.92 -7.71 -10.68
C SER A 101 -20.01 -7.07 -9.82
N LEU A 102 -20.46 -5.83 -10.15
CA LEU A 102 -21.60 -5.20 -9.48
C LEU A 102 -22.92 -5.95 -9.68
N VAL A 103 -23.00 -6.82 -10.68
CA VAL A 103 -24.23 -7.63 -10.95
C VAL A 103 -24.62 -8.49 -9.76
N ASN A 104 -23.64 -8.97 -8.98
CA ASN A 104 -23.86 -9.76 -7.77
C ASN A 104 -23.73 -8.92 -6.49
N GLY A 105 -23.66 -7.59 -6.61
CA GLY A 105 -23.51 -6.72 -5.47
C GLY A 105 -24.78 -6.63 -4.63
N TYR A 106 -24.63 -6.73 -3.32
CA TYR A 106 -25.71 -6.60 -2.33
C TYR A 106 -25.98 -5.14 -1.97
N ASP A 107 -24.94 -4.32 -1.88
CA ASP A 107 -25.01 -2.90 -1.60
C ASP A 107 -24.16 -2.08 -2.55
N PHE A 108 -24.82 -1.22 -3.33
CA PHE A 108 -24.15 -0.39 -4.33
C PHE A 108 -23.22 0.65 -3.71
N HIS A 109 -23.59 1.20 -2.55
CA HIS A 109 -22.77 2.21 -1.88
C HIS A 109 -21.43 1.60 -1.43
N THR A 110 -21.46 0.47 -0.75
CA THR A 110 -20.25 -0.27 -0.35
C THR A 110 -19.42 -0.70 -1.56
N ALA A 111 -20.06 -1.21 -2.62
CA ALA A 111 -19.35 -1.60 -3.83
C ALA A 111 -18.62 -0.42 -4.50
N LEU A 112 -19.17 0.78 -4.42
CA LEU A 112 -18.61 1.98 -5.04
C LEU A 112 -17.50 2.62 -4.21
N TYR A 113 -17.75 2.81 -2.91
CA TYR A 113 -16.88 3.58 -2.01
C TYR A 113 -15.97 2.71 -1.14
N GLY A 114 -16.30 1.45 -0.96
CA GLY A 114 -15.58 0.53 -0.09
C GLY A 114 -16.20 0.37 1.29
N TYR A 115 -15.75 -0.64 1.99
CA TYR A 115 -16.23 -1.04 3.30
C TYR A 115 -15.12 -0.97 4.35
N SER A 116 -15.50 -0.59 5.59
CA SER A 116 -14.60 -0.61 6.74
C SER A 116 -13.29 0.18 6.51
N ASP A 117 -12.22 -0.28 7.13
CA ASP A 117 -10.88 0.31 7.12
C ASP A 117 -10.11 0.13 5.80
N ARG A 118 -10.57 -0.74 4.89
CA ARG A 118 -9.96 -0.93 3.57
C ARG A 118 -10.28 0.20 2.60
N GLY A 119 -11.57 0.55 2.50
CA GLY A 119 -12.08 1.60 1.61
C GLY A 119 -11.86 1.33 0.11
N GLU A 120 -11.71 0.07 -0.31
CA GLU A 120 -11.31 -0.32 -1.67
C GLU A 120 -12.47 -0.63 -2.61
N GLY A 121 -13.51 0.22 -2.61
CA GLY A 121 -14.57 0.13 -3.60
C GLY A 121 -14.08 0.36 -5.04
N LEU A 122 -15.02 0.31 -5.99
CA LEU A 122 -14.72 0.44 -7.42
C LEU A 122 -14.00 1.76 -7.76
N LEU A 123 -14.33 2.86 -7.07
CA LEU A 123 -13.64 4.15 -7.27
C LEU A 123 -12.16 4.08 -6.88
N ALA A 124 -11.84 3.39 -5.80
CA ALA A 124 -10.44 3.23 -5.40
C ALA A 124 -9.64 2.47 -6.47
N ILE A 125 -10.20 1.39 -7.03
CA ILE A 125 -9.56 0.63 -8.11
C ILE A 125 -9.34 1.49 -9.35
N LEU A 126 -10.30 2.35 -9.69
CA LEU A 126 -10.16 3.31 -10.79
C LEU A 126 -9.00 4.31 -10.50
N PHE A 127 -8.88 4.80 -9.28
CA PHE A 127 -7.79 5.69 -8.90
C PHE A 127 -6.43 4.98 -8.91
N TYR A 128 -6.37 3.69 -8.56
CA TYR A 128 -5.14 2.87 -8.66
C TYR A 128 -4.69 2.70 -10.11
N PHE A 129 -5.62 2.56 -11.05
CA PHE A 129 -5.31 2.64 -12.48
C PHE A 129 -4.65 3.98 -12.82
N GLY A 130 -5.17 5.10 -12.27
CA GLY A 130 -4.58 6.42 -12.42
C GLY A 130 -3.15 6.50 -11.88
N PHE A 131 -2.91 6.02 -10.65
CA PHE A 131 -1.58 6.02 -10.02
C PHE A 131 -0.57 5.17 -10.80
N PHE A 132 -0.92 3.94 -11.13
CA PHE A 132 -0.05 3.05 -11.89
C PHE A 132 0.31 3.63 -13.26
N THR A 133 -0.70 4.07 -14.02
CA THR A 133 -0.51 4.60 -15.38
C THR A 133 0.29 5.89 -15.39
N THR A 134 0.05 6.80 -14.43
CA THR A 134 0.86 8.01 -14.25
C THR A 134 2.31 7.65 -13.94
N ALA A 135 2.54 6.70 -13.06
CA ALA A 135 3.87 6.30 -12.62
C ALA A 135 4.69 5.62 -13.73
N VAL A 136 4.05 4.81 -14.59
CA VAL A 136 4.67 4.18 -15.77
C VAL A 136 5.31 5.21 -16.72
N ALA A 137 4.80 6.42 -16.78
CA ALA A 137 5.31 7.50 -17.64
C ALA A 137 6.39 8.38 -16.94
N VAL A 138 6.79 8.07 -15.69
CA VAL A 138 7.86 8.79 -14.96
C VAL A 138 9.22 8.29 -15.41
N LYS A 139 9.80 8.88 -16.46
CA LYS A 139 11.05 8.42 -17.10
C LYS A 139 12.33 9.03 -16.52
N ARG A 140 12.25 10.12 -15.75
CA ARG A 140 13.43 10.79 -15.18
C ARG A 140 13.89 10.12 -13.87
N GLU A 141 15.21 9.87 -13.75
CA GLU A 141 15.79 9.29 -12.52
C GLU A 141 15.57 10.20 -11.30
N LYS A 142 15.74 11.52 -11.46
CA LYS A 142 15.50 12.49 -10.38
C LYS A 142 14.05 12.43 -9.88
N ALA A 143 13.07 12.24 -10.76
CA ALA A 143 11.67 12.12 -10.37
C ALA A 143 11.41 10.82 -9.60
N ARG A 144 12.04 9.71 -9.99
CA ARG A 144 11.98 8.43 -9.26
C ARG A 144 12.63 8.51 -7.89
N SER A 145 13.79 9.15 -7.81
CA SER A 145 14.47 9.41 -6.52
C SER A 145 13.57 10.25 -5.60
N SER A 146 12.83 11.23 -6.15
CA SER A 146 11.86 12.01 -5.38
C SER A 146 10.68 11.17 -4.88
N LEU A 147 10.17 10.23 -5.70
CA LEU A 147 9.13 9.30 -5.29
C LEU A 147 9.61 8.39 -4.15
N ILE A 148 10.81 7.80 -4.26
CA ILE A 148 11.42 6.98 -3.21
C ILE A 148 11.56 7.79 -1.91
N ASN A 149 12.04 9.03 -2.00
CA ASN A 149 12.13 9.90 -0.83
C ASN A 149 10.75 10.23 -0.25
N GLY A 150 9.72 10.35 -1.09
CA GLY A 150 8.33 10.51 -0.66
C GLY A 150 7.84 9.28 0.14
N ILE A 151 8.16 8.07 -0.31
CA ILE A 151 7.82 6.83 0.42
C ILE A 151 8.53 6.78 1.77
N ILE A 152 9.82 7.13 1.85
CA ILE A 152 10.55 7.21 3.13
C ILE A 152 9.92 8.29 4.03
N GLY A 153 9.58 9.45 3.48
CA GLY A 153 8.94 10.54 4.20
C GLY A 153 7.56 10.16 4.74
N LEU A 154 6.78 9.38 3.99
CA LEU A 154 5.51 8.83 4.45
C LEU A 154 5.71 7.89 5.65
N GLY A 155 6.70 6.99 5.57
CA GLY A 155 7.08 6.12 6.69
C GLY A 155 7.46 6.91 7.92
N LEU A 156 8.23 8.01 7.78
CA LEU A 156 8.59 8.89 8.90
C LEU A 156 7.36 9.55 9.53
N LEU A 157 6.47 10.10 8.71
CA LEU A 157 5.23 10.72 9.19
C LEU A 157 4.39 9.72 9.99
N ASN A 158 4.15 8.54 9.41
CA ASN A 158 3.42 7.46 10.07
C ASN A 158 4.10 7.03 11.39
N SER A 159 5.42 6.90 11.39
CA SER A 159 6.17 6.48 12.59
C SER A 159 6.13 7.52 13.71
N ILE A 160 6.17 8.81 13.38
CA ILE A 160 6.05 9.88 14.38
C ILE A 160 4.67 9.83 15.04
N VAL A 161 3.60 9.67 14.26
CA VAL A 161 2.24 9.52 14.81
C VAL A 161 2.14 8.25 15.65
N SER A 162 2.71 7.14 15.19
CA SER A 162 2.72 5.88 15.96
C SER A 162 3.46 6.00 17.28
N LEU A 163 4.57 6.75 17.35
CA LEU A 163 5.22 7.03 18.65
C LEU A 163 4.27 7.73 19.62
N VAL A 164 3.52 8.73 19.13
CA VAL A 164 2.52 9.38 19.96
C VAL A 164 1.44 8.40 20.39
N GLN A 165 0.94 7.56 19.50
CA GLN A 165 -0.05 6.51 19.83
C GLN A 165 0.47 5.56 20.92
N ILE A 166 1.68 5.03 20.77
CA ILE A 166 2.27 4.08 21.71
C ILE A 166 2.45 4.71 23.09
N PHE A 167 3.06 5.88 23.17
CA PHE A 167 3.41 6.49 24.45
C PHE A 167 2.28 7.24 25.14
N THR A 168 1.30 7.75 24.38
CA THR A 168 0.21 8.56 24.96
C THR A 168 -1.18 7.94 24.83
N GLY A 169 -1.34 6.92 24.00
CA GLY A 169 -2.64 6.35 23.63
C GLY A 169 -3.51 7.28 22.75
N LYS A 170 -3.00 8.43 22.32
CA LYS A 170 -3.73 9.45 21.57
C LYS A 170 -3.38 9.46 20.09
N LEU A 171 -4.13 10.21 19.27
CA LEU A 171 -3.97 10.32 17.81
C LEU A 171 -4.25 9.01 17.06
N GLY A 172 -5.08 8.15 17.58
CA GLY A 172 -5.51 6.92 16.91
C GLY A 172 -6.97 6.99 16.47
N GLN A 173 -7.36 6.04 15.65
CA GLN A 173 -8.77 5.78 15.31
C GLN A 173 -9.57 5.35 16.55
N TYR A 174 -8.88 4.80 17.54
CA TYR A 174 -9.42 4.36 18.82
C TYR A 174 -8.68 5.09 19.94
N ASP A 175 -9.40 5.42 21.01
CA ASP A 175 -8.78 5.89 22.22
C ASP A 175 -8.09 4.70 22.91
N LEU A 176 -6.76 4.74 22.93
CA LEU A 176 -5.91 3.73 23.52
C LEU A 176 -5.34 4.20 24.87
N ALA A 177 -5.83 5.34 25.39
CA ALA A 177 -5.25 5.95 26.58
C ALA A 177 -5.40 5.08 27.83
N ASP A 178 -6.47 4.29 27.90
CA ASP A 178 -6.76 3.39 29.03
C ASP A 178 -6.01 2.04 28.94
N LEU A 179 -5.30 1.79 27.83
CA LEU A 179 -4.50 0.58 27.65
C LEU A 179 -3.07 0.79 28.13
N ASP A 180 -2.44 -0.26 28.62
CA ASP A 180 -1.02 -0.26 28.92
C ASP A 180 -0.18 -0.17 27.61
N ILE A 181 1.07 0.28 27.73
CA ILE A 181 1.95 0.51 26.55
C ILE A 181 2.10 -0.77 25.71
N GLU A 182 2.19 -1.91 26.36
CA GLU A 182 2.31 -3.23 25.72
C GLU A 182 1.04 -3.69 24.99
N GLU A 183 -0.10 -3.03 25.23
CA GLU A 183 -1.36 -3.36 24.58
C GLU A 183 -1.70 -2.41 23.42
N ARG A 184 -0.95 -1.31 23.27
CA ARG A 184 -1.23 -0.28 22.26
C ARG A 184 -0.69 -0.66 20.89
N ALA A 185 -1.55 -1.12 20.02
CA ALA A 185 -1.19 -1.41 18.63
C ALA A 185 -1.02 -0.12 17.81
N ALA A 186 0.14 0.00 17.13
CA ALA A 186 0.44 1.16 16.30
C ALA A 186 -0.25 1.05 14.93
N SER A 187 -1.21 1.92 14.67
CA SER A 187 -1.89 2.05 13.36
C SER A 187 -1.36 3.24 12.52
N GLY A 188 -0.65 4.17 13.15
CA GLY A 188 -0.20 5.40 12.49
C GLY A 188 -1.36 6.17 11.86
N LEU A 189 -1.19 6.56 10.62
CA LEU A 189 -2.22 7.17 9.76
C LEU A 189 -2.75 6.18 8.71
N SER A 190 -2.59 4.87 8.95
CA SER A 190 -2.93 3.82 7.99
C SER A 190 -4.23 3.09 8.31
N MET A 191 -5.03 3.62 9.24
CA MET A 191 -6.36 3.14 9.66
C MET A 191 -6.37 1.75 10.33
N SER A 192 -5.30 0.96 10.17
CA SER A 192 -5.16 -0.37 10.79
C SER A 192 -3.68 -0.68 11.02
N PRO A 193 -3.33 -1.39 12.11
CA PRO A 193 -1.96 -1.87 12.34
C PRO A 193 -1.43 -2.73 11.19
N LEU A 194 -2.27 -3.56 10.58
CA LEU A 194 -1.93 -4.37 9.41
C LEU A 194 -1.45 -3.53 8.23
N PHE A 195 -2.23 -2.52 7.85
CA PHE A 195 -1.90 -1.63 6.73
C PHE A 195 -0.69 -0.75 7.05
N MET A 196 -0.54 -0.36 8.32
CA MET A 196 0.65 0.32 8.81
C MET A 196 1.91 -0.53 8.61
N ALA A 197 1.86 -1.82 8.97
CA ALA A 197 2.96 -2.76 8.76
C ALA A 197 3.34 -2.87 7.28
N MET A 198 2.37 -2.92 6.38
CA MET A 198 2.61 -2.98 4.93
C MET A 198 3.27 -1.70 4.39
N VAL A 199 2.77 -0.52 4.79
CA VAL A 199 3.35 0.79 4.40
C VAL A 199 4.76 0.92 4.94
N LEU A 200 4.99 0.56 6.21
CA LEU A 200 6.32 0.63 6.82
C LEU A 200 7.29 -0.38 6.20
N THR A 201 6.84 -1.55 5.77
CA THR A 201 7.69 -2.51 5.05
C THR A 201 8.25 -1.89 3.77
N LEU A 202 7.42 -1.24 2.95
CA LEU A 202 7.91 -0.56 1.75
C LEU A 202 8.83 0.62 2.10
N SER A 203 8.49 1.39 3.11
CA SER A 203 9.30 2.52 3.56
C SER A 203 10.66 2.07 4.13
N LEU A 204 10.68 1.00 4.91
CA LEU A 204 11.90 0.38 5.45
C LEU A 204 12.79 -0.16 4.34
N THR A 205 12.21 -0.90 3.38
CA THR A 205 12.94 -1.40 2.21
C THR A 205 13.58 -0.25 1.44
N ALA A 206 12.82 0.83 1.18
CA ALA A 206 13.34 2.02 0.49
C ALA A 206 14.47 2.71 1.28
N ALA A 207 14.31 2.87 2.60
CA ALA A 207 15.30 3.51 3.47
C ALA A 207 16.60 2.70 3.56
N LEU A 208 16.52 1.38 3.77
CA LEU A 208 17.68 0.50 3.84
C LEU A 208 18.45 0.45 2.52
N ILE A 209 17.77 0.33 1.38
CA ILE A 209 18.45 0.33 0.06
C ILE A 209 19.04 1.72 -0.21
N ALA A 210 18.33 2.81 0.11
CA ALA A 210 18.88 4.16 -0.02
C ALA A 210 20.11 4.39 0.87
N PHE A 211 20.14 3.82 2.08
CA PHE A 211 21.34 3.81 2.94
C PHE A 211 22.50 3.06 2.26
N VAL A 212 22.22 1.87 1.74
CA VAL A 212 23.24 1.02 1.08
C VAL A 212 23.83 1.70 -0.15
N THR A 213 23.02 2.38 -0.94
CA THR A 213 23.43 2.91 -2.26
C THR A 213 23.88 4.36 -2.24
N SER A 214 23.57 5.13 -1.20
CA SER A 214 23.92 6.56 -1.14
C SER A 214 25.40 6.81 -0.92
N GLU A 215 25.97 7.78 -1.65
CA GLU A 215 27.30 8.29 -1.43
C GLU A 215 27.33 9.39 -0.34
N SER A 216 26.25 10.15 -0.21
CA SER A 216 26.14 11.24 0.75
C SER A 216 26.06 10.72 2.19
N LYS A 217 27.02 11.13 3.05
CA LYS A 217 27.03 10.79 4.48
C LYS A 217 25.75 11.25 5.19
N LYS A 218 25.27 12.48 4.89
CA LYS A 218 24.03 13.01 5.48
C LYS A 218 22.82 12.16 5.13
N ARG A 219 22.67 11.78 3.85
CA ARG A 219 21.55 10.93 3.41
C ARG A 219 21.62 9.54 4.07
N ARG A 220 22.80 8.95 4.19
CA ARG A 220 22.97 7.66 4.89
C ARG A 220 22.52 7.72 6.34
N ILE A 221 22.93 8.77 7.07
CA ILE A 221 22.52 8.94 8.48
C ILE A 221 20.99 9.05 8.58
N ILE A 222 20.35 9.84 7.74
CA ILE A 222 18.89 9.98 7.74
C ILE A 222 18.23 8.63 7.44
N CYS A 223 18.69 7.92 6.40
CA CYS A 223 18.09 6.65 6.00
C CYS A 223 18.24 5.54 7.04
N ILE A 224 19.42 5.42 7.69
CA ILE A 224 19.62 4.38 8.71
C ILE A 224 18.82 4.68 9.99
N PHE A 225 18.71 5.97 10.36
CA PHE A 225 17.89 6.36 11.49
C PHE A 225 16.40 6.13 11.22
N SER A 226 15.93 6.46 10.01
CA SER A 226 14.57 6.15 9.58
C SER A 226 14.30 4.65 9.61
N ALA A 227 15.24 3.84 9.11
CA ALA A 227 15.12 2.38 9.10
C ALA A 227 15.04 1.80 10.51
N ALA A 228 15.86 2.30 11.44
CA ALA A 228 15.83 1.92 12.84
C ALA A 228 14.49 2.24 13.51
N LEU A 229 13.94 3.42 13.22
CA LEU A 229 12.61 3.83 13.69
C LEU A 229 11.51 2.95 13.09
N PHE A 230 11.55 2.69 11.78
CA PHE A 230 10.55 1.84 11.12
C PHE A 230 10.55 0.42 11.68
N SER A 231 11.73 -0.18 11.88
CA SER A 231 11.85 -1.52 12.46
C SER A 231 11.33 -1.59 13.90
N PHE A 232 11.52 -0.54 14.69
CA PHE A 232 10.93 -0.42 16.03
C PHE A 232 9.41 -0.38 15.98
N ILE A 233 8.82 0.51 15.16
CA ILE A 233 7.37 0.69 15.07
C ILE A 233 6.66 -0.51 14.46
N ILE A 234 7.27 -1.19 13.48
CA ILE A 234 6.70 -2.40 12.86
C ILE A 234 6.34 -3.43 13.94
N MET A 235 7.14 -3.59 14.98
CA MET A 235 6.85 -4.57 16.03
C MET A 235 5.64 -4.18 16.88
N PHE A 236 5.35 -2.89 17.05
CA PHE A 236 4.13 -2.43 17.72
C PHE A 236 2.87 -2.52 16.84
N THR A 237 2.98 -2.98 15.60
CA THR A 237 1.80 -3.32 14.80
C THR A 237 1.21 -4.68 15.17
N TYR A 238 1.93 -5.50 15.93
CA TYR A 238 1.56 -6.86 16.32
C TYR A 238 1.13 -7.74 15.14
N SER A 239 1.71 -7.52 13.97
CA SER A 239 1.29 -8.14 12.73
C SER A 239 2.34 -9.11 12.21
N LEU A 240 1.92 -10.33 11.82
CA LEU A 240 2.78 -11.30 11.12
C LEU A 240 3.37 -10.70 9.84
N ILE A 241 2.57 -9.89 9.13
CA ILE A 241 3.04 -9.13 7.95
C ILE A 241 4.20 -8.22 8.28
N GLY A 242 4.17 -7.55 9.44
CA GLY A 242 5.26 -6.69 9.89
C GLY A 242 6.56 -7.46 10.08
N ILE A 243 6.50 -8.63 10.71
CA ILE A 243 7.67 -9.51 10.89
C ILE A 243 8.21 -9.97 9.54
N CYS A 244 7.36 -10.51 8.67
CA CYS A 244 7.75 -10.94 7.33
C CYS A 244 8.31 -9.77 6.51
N GLY A 245 7.70 -8.59 6.63
CA GLY A 245 8.15 -7.36 5.97
C GLY A 245 9.53 -6.88 6.46
N LEU A 246 9.80 -6.95 7.76
CA LEU A 246 11.11 -6.65 8.33
C LEU A 246 12.18 -7.59 7.77
N VAL A 247 11.93 -8.89 7.79
CA VAL A 247 12.85 -9.91 7.25
C VAL A 247 13.10 -9.67 5.76
N PHE A 248 12.04 -9.46 4.97
CA PHE A 248 12.16 -9.13 3.56
C PHE A 248 13.01 -7.88 3.32
N SER A 249 12.78 -6.81 4.08
CA SER A 249 13.49 -5.54 3.92
C SER A 249 14.99 -5.68 4.19
N VAL A 250 15.37 -6.44 5.22
CA VAL A 250 16.76 -6.75 5.56
C VAL A 250 17.41 -7.58 4.46
N ILE A 251 16.73 -8.62 3.96
CA ILE A 251 17.21 -9.45 2.84
C ILE A 251 17.41 -8.60 1.58
N ALA A 252 16.44 -7.77 1.20
CA ALA A 252 16.51 -6.90 0.03
C ALA A 252 17.70 -5.93 0.13
N ALA A 253 17.94 -5.35 1.31
CA ALA A 253 19.09 -4.48 1.54
C ALA A 253 20.42 -5.24 1.53
N ALA A 254 20.48 -6.45 2.07
CA ALA A 254 21.64 -7.31 1.99
C ALA A 254 21.98 -7.64 0.52
N VAL A 255 21.00 -8.03 -0.26
CA VAL A 255 21.16 -8.24 -1.71
C VAL A 255 21.66 -6.96 -2.41
N ALA A 256 21.14 -5.79 -2.01
CA ALA A 256 21.63 -4.51 -2.55
C ALA A 256 23.12 -4.28 -2.27
N VAL A 257 23.64 -4.67 -1.10
CA VAL A 257 25.08 -4.55 -0.79
C VAL A 257 25.92 -5.31 -1.82
N PHE A 258 25.53 -6.55 -2.16
CA PHE A 258 26.28 -7.37 -3.11
C PHE A 258 26.08 -6.93 -4.56
N VAL A 259 24.84 -6.70 -4.97
CA VAL A 259 24.50 -6.37 -6.35
C VAL A 259 25.02 -4.98 -6.76
N MET A 260 24.93 -4.01 -5.86
CA MET A 260 25.41 -2.63 -6.09
C MET A 260 26.90 -2.46 -5.71
N LYS A 261 27.58 -3.55 -5.32
CA LYS A 261 28.99 -3.54 -4.90
C LYS A 261 29.29 -2.49 -3.82
N ALA A 262 28.35 -2.32 -2.89
CA ALA A 262 28.54 -1.41 -1.76
C ALA A 262 29.56 -1.96 -0.75
N PRO A 263 30.19 -1.11 0.09
CA PRO A 263 31.11 -1.57 1.13
C PRO A 263 30.45 -2.59 2.05
N LYS A 264 31.09 -3.74 2.26
CA LYS A 264 30.57 -4.84 3.10
C LYS A 264 30.22 -4.40 4.54
N LEU A 265 30.91 -3.39 5.08
CA LEU A 265 30.62 -2.81 6.39
C LEU A 265 29.17 -2.28 6.48
N ARG A 266 28.56 -1.86 5.34
CA ARG A 266 27.14 -1.44 5.31
C ARG A 266 26.19 -2.58 5.65
N LEU A 267 26.56 -3.84 5.43
CA LEU A 267 25.75 -4.98 5.83
C LEU A 267 25.57 -5.04 7.36
N VAL A 268 26.64 -4.77 8.12
CA VAL A 268 26.57 -4.70 9.59
C VAL A 268 25.60 -3.62 10.03
N SER A 269 25.62 -2.46 9.38
CA SER A 269 24.67 -1.37 9.68
C SER A 269 23.23 -1.73 9.31
N VAL A 270 23.01 -2.48 8.22
CA VAL A 270 21.67 -3.00 7.83
C VAL A 270 21.14 -3.94 8.91
N LEU A 271 21.97 -4.86 9.41
CA LEU A 271 21.59 -5.76 10.51
C LEU A 271 21.36 -4.99 11.81
N ALA A 272 22.19 -4.00 12.11
CA ALA A 272 22.03 -3.14 13.29
C ALA A 272 20.72 -2.33 13.26
N ALA A 273 20.17 -2.01 12.08
CA ALA A 273 18.89 -1.34 11.96
C ALA A 273 17.69 -2.20 12.42
N ALA A 274 17.88 -3.51 12.54
CA ALA A 274 16.86 -4.42 13.10
C ALA A 274 16.93 -4.52 14.66
N VAL A 275 18.00 -4.02 15.30
CA VAL A 275 18.12 -4.06 16.76
C VAL A 275 16.98 -3.35 17.49
N PRO A 276 16.47 -2.18 17.03
CA PRO A 276 15.30 -1.55 17.65
C PRO A 276 14.03 -2.40 17.61
N ALA A 277 13.89 -3.30 16.63
CA ALA A 277 12.79 -4.27 16.63
C ALA A 277 12.88 -5.24 17.81
N ALA A 278 14.07 -5.74 18.12
CA ALA A 278 14.29 -6.59 19.30
C ALA A 278 13.97 -5.83 20.60
N LEU A 279 14.33 -4.55 20.69
CA LEU A 279 13.96 -3.70 21.83
C LEU A 279 12.44 -3.54 21.95
N ALA A 280 11.74 -3.34 20.83
CA ALA A 280 10.28 -3.25 20.83
C ALA A 280 9.63 -4.57 21.32
N VAL A 281 10.14 -5.74 20.88
CA VAL A 281 9.69 -7.06 21.37
C VAL A 281 9.86 -7.18 22.88
N ILE A 282 10.98 -6.72 23.44
CA ILE A 282 11.22 -6.74 24.88
C ILE A 282 10.21 -5.85 25.60
N ILE A 283 9.94 -4.66 25.10
CA ILE A 283 8.96 -3.73 25.70
C ILE A 283 7.55 -4.34 25.65
N VAL A 284 7.13 -4.86 24.50
CA VAL A 284 5.82 -5.49 24.31
C VAL A 284 5.61 -6.70 25.24
N ASN A 285 6.67 -7.42 25.58
CA ASN A 285 6.61 -8.57 26.48
C ASN A 285 7.03 -8.22 27.92
N ALA A 286 7.15 -6.93 28.28
CA ALA A 286 7.61 -6.53 29.61
C ALA A 286 6.70 -7.05 30.74
N GLY A 287 5.37 -7.08 30.51
CA GLY A 287 4.39 -7.67 31.42
C GLY A 287 4.47 -9.21 31.53
N LEU A 288 5.20 -9.87 30.60
CA LEU A 288 5.32 -11.33 30.50
C LEU A 288 6.72 -11.84 30.87
N ILE A 289 7.48 -11.13 31.71
CA ILE A 289 8.92 -11.35 32.00
C ILE A 289 9.29 -12.79 32.43
N GLY A 290 8.35 -13.72 32.53
CA GLY A 290 8.61 -15.15 32.69
C GLY A 290 8.53 -15.98 31.40
N ASN A 291 8.06 -15.42 30.29
CA ASN A 291 7.73 -16.15 29.07
C ASN A 291 8.07 -15.35 27.80
N ILE A 292 9.36 -15.04 27.62
CA ILE A 292 9.87 -14.25 26.47
C ILE A 292 9.68 -14.99 25.13
N SER A 293 9.22 -16.24 25.12
CA SER A 293 9.08 -17.05 23.91
C SER A 293 7.86 -16.71 23.04
N SER A 294 6.88 -15.99 23.56
CA SER A 294 5.68 -15.66 22.82
C SER A 294 5.55 -14.16 22.57
N TYR A 295 5.81 -13.74 21.33
CA TYR A 295 5.49 -12.41 20.86
C TYR A 295 3.98 -12.30 20.68
N ARG A 296 3.34 -11.26 21.25
CA ARG A 296 1.91 -11.01 21.04
C ARG A 296 1.67 -10.65 19.57
N LEU A 297 0.86 -11.44 18.88
CA LEU A 297 0.42 -11.16 17.52
C LEU A 297 -1.05 -10.78 17.54
N TYR A 298 -1.35 -9.61 16.97
CA TYR A 298 -2.70 -9.20 16.66
C TYR A 298 -2.81 -9.07 15.15
N ASP A 299 -3.18 -10.14 14.48
CA ASP A 299 -3.31 -10.09 13.04
C ASP A 299 -4.64 -9.49 12.64
N GLY A 300 -4.57 -8.20 12.40
CA GLY A 300 -5.65 -7.44 11.87
C GLY A 300 -6.85 -7.30 12.80
N ARG A 301 -7.88 -6.71 12.23
CA ARG A 301 -9.08 -6.35 12.96
C ARG A 301 -9.87 -7.55 13.47
N ILE A 302 -9.79 -8.70 12.81
CA ILE A 302 -10.55 -9.89 13.19
C ILE A 302 -10.10 -10.42 14.56
N LEU A 303 -8.78 -10.58 14.78
CA LEU A 303 -8.28 -11.06 16.06
C LEU A 303 -8.47 -10.01 17.15
N TRP A 304 -8.25 -8.74 16.85
CA TRP A 304 -8.49 -7.66 17.79
C TRP A 304 -9.98 -7.50 18.14
N TRP A 305 -10.89 -7.61 17.17
CA TRP A 305 -12.34 -7.60 17.41
C TRP A 305 -12.83 -8.86 18.12
N ALA A 306 -12.29 -10.02 17.79
CA ALA A 306 -12.58 -11.25 18.50
C ALA A 306 -12.17 -11.14 19.97
N ASP A 307 -11.01 -10.57 20.22
CA ASP A 307 -10.50 -10.34 21.56
C ASP A 307 -11.33 -9.28 22.29
N ALA A 308 -11.63 -8.15 21.69
CA ALA A 308 -12.49 -7.12 22.25
C ALA A 308 -13.94 -7.61 22.46
N TYR A 309 -14.47 -8.44 21.55
CA TYR A 309 -15.79 -9.02 21.67
C TYR A 309 -15.83 -10.11 22.74
N MET A 310 -14.83 -10.97 22.81
CA MET A 310 -14.71 -11.95 23.90
C MET A 310 -14.52 -11.25 25.26
N ARG A 311 -13.85 -10.11 25.31
CA ARG A 311 -13.76 -9.24 26.48
C ARG A 311 -15.12 -8.70 26.89
N ALA A 312 -15.91 -8.23 25.95
CA ALA A 312 -17.25 -7.70 26.22
C ALA A 312 -18.27 -8.78 26.61
N SER A 313 -18.15 -10.00 26.09
CA SER A 313 -19.10 -11.11 26.34
C SER A 313 -18.75 -12.00 27.53
N ALA A 314 -17.48 -12.05 27.93
CA ALA A 314 -17.02 -12.79 29.11
C ALA A 314 -16.95 -11.84 30.31
N SER A 315 -18.09 -11.59 30.95
CA SER A 315 -18.11 -10.88 32.22
C SER A 315 -17.17 -11.56 33.23
N GLY A 316 -15.88 -11.15 33.28
CA GLY A 316 -15.10 -11.25 34.48
C GLY A 316 -13.85 -12.11 34.52
N SER A 317 -13.41 -12.80 33.50
CA SER A 317 -12.10 -13.42 33.54
C SER A 317 -11.50 -13.53 32.14
N PHE A 318 -10.69 -12.55 31.81
CA PHE A 318 -9.81 -12.62 30.65
C PHE A 318 -8.56 -13.41 31.02
N ASN A 319 -8.48 -14.64 30.55
CA ASN A 319 -7.16 -15.22 30.29
C ASN A 319 -6.68 -14.55 29.00
N GLU A 320 -5.69 -13.66 29.12
CA GLU A 320 -4.94 -13.14 27.98
C GLU A 320 -4.41 -14.33 27.19
N LYS A 321 -5.16 -14.76 26.17
CA LYS A 321 -4.65 -15.71 25.22
C LYS A 321 -3.64 -14.94 24.39
N VAL A 322 -2.38 -15.10 24.70
CA VAL A 322 -1.29 -14.72 23.83
C VAL A 322 -1.49 -15.53 22.57
N VAL A 323 -1.92 -14.87 21.49
CA VAL A 323 -2.05 -15.50 20.19
C VAL A 323 -0.63 -15.76 19.70
N ASP A 324 -0.24 -17.01 19.57
CA ASP A 324 1.05 -17.35 19.00
C ASP A 324 1.00 -17.41 17.47
N ILE A 325 2.13 -17.69 16.84
CA ILE A 325 2.22 -17.77 15.37
C ILE A 325 1.36 -18.91 14.83
N ASP A 326 1.22 -19.99 15.56
CA ASP A 326 0.45 -21.17 15.14
C ASP A 326 -1.04 -20.83 15.11
N ASP A 327 -1.58 -20.18 16.15
CA ASP A 327 -2.97 -19.69 16.19
C ASP A 327 -3.25 -18.72 15.02
N THR A 328 -2.30 -17.83 14.70
CA THR A 328 -2.41 -16.91 13.56
C THR A 328 -2.48 -17.67 12.24
N LEU A 329 -1.63 -18.67 12.03
CA LEU A 329 -1.63 -19.48 10.80
C LEU A 329 -2.92 -20.31 10.66
N GLU A 330 -3.49 -20.79 11.76
CA GLU A 330 -4.80 -21.46 11.75
C GLU A 330 -5.91 -20.51 11.29
N VAL A 331 -5.91 -19.25 11.78
CA VAL A 331 -6.88 -18.24 11.33
C VAL A 331 -6.71 -17.96 9.84
N TYR A 332 -5.48 -17.80 9.34
CA TYR A 332 -5.25 -17.61 7.91
C TYR A 332 -5.75 -18.79 7.07
N SER A 333 -5.48 -20.03 7.51
CA SER A 333 -5.97 -21.23 6.82
C SER A 333 -7.49 -21.27 6.79
N TYR A 334 -8.15 -21.03 7.92
CA TYR A 334 -9.61 -21.00 8.03
C TYR A 334 -10.23 -19.95 7.08
N LEU A 335 -9.70 -18.72 7.08
CA LEU A 335 -10.21 -17.66 6.21
C LEU A 335 -10.00 -18.00 4.72
N ASN A 336 -8.86 -18.59 4.36
CA ASN A 336 -8.57 -19.03 3.00
C ASN A 336 -9.57 -20.09 2.53
N ASP A 337 -9.83 -21.10 3.35
CA ASP A 337 -10.77 -22.19 3.03
C ASP A 337 -12.20 -21.68 2.85
N LYS A 338 -12.65 -20.80 3.75
CA LYS A 338 -13.97 -20.16 3.61
C LYS A 338 -14.07 -19.30 2.37
N THR A 339 -13.01 -18.54 2.06
CA THR A 339 -12.95 -17.71 0.86
C THR A 339 -12.97 -18.54 -0.43
N MET A 340 -12.28 -19.69 -0.44
CA MET A 340 -12.34 -20.61 -1.57
C MET A 340 -13.76 -21.11 -1.84
N ASN A 341 -14.55 -21.39 -0.81
CA ASN A 341 -15.96 -21.78 -0.97
C ASN A 341 -16.79 -20.66 -1.63
N ILE A 342 -16.51 -19.38 -1.28
CA ILE A 342 -17.16 -18.23 -1.93
C ILE A 342 -16.75 -18.13 -3.40
N ILE A 343 -15.47 -18.31 -3.71
CA ILE A 343 -14.96 -18.32 -5.10
C ILE A 343 -15.63 -19.41 -5.93
N HIS A 344 -15.80 -20.61 -5.39
CA HIS A 344 -16.49 -21.71 -6.08
C HIS A 344 -17.97 -21.37 -6.35
N LYS A 345 -18.62 -20.64 -5.46
CA LYS A 345 -20.02 -20.23 -5.63
C LYS A 345 -20.18 -19.09 -6.65
N TYR A 346 -19.23 -18.15 -6.71
CA TYR A 346 -19.27 -16.95 -7.56
C TYR A 346 -18.01 -16.81 -8.43
N PRO A 347 -17.64 -17.77 -9.28
CA PRO A 347 -16.32 -17.81 -9.92
C PRO A 347 -16.08 -16.69 -10.93
N LEU A 348 -17.12 -16.20 -11.60
CA LEU A 348 -16.95 -15.20 -12.68
C LEU A 348 -17.02 -13.76 -12.16
N THR A 349 -18.01 -13.44 -11.38
CA THR A 349 -18.30 -12.06 -10.96
C THR A 349 -17.88 -11.75 -9.53
N GLY A 350 -17.63 -12.79 -8.72
CA GLY A 350 -17.45 -12.61 -7.29
C GLY A 350 -18.74 -12.13 -6.60
N THR A 351 -18.61 -11.61 -5.39
CA THR A 351 -19.71 -11.09 -4.55
C THR A 351 -19.97 -9.61 -4.75
N GLY A 352 -19.19 -8.94 -5.58
CA GLY A 352 -19.12 -7.48 -5.70
C GLY A 352 -17.91 -6.88 -4.97
N PRO A 353 -17.36 -5.74 -5.44
CA PRO A 353 -16.23 -5.07 -4.78
C PRO A 353 -16.56 -4.79 -3.31
N GLU A 354 -15.65 -5.12 -2.40
CA GLU A 354 -15.76 -4.94 -0.94
C GLU A 354 -16.94 -5.64 -0.27
N GLN A 355 -17.56 -6.64 -0.92
CA GLN A 355 -18.79 -7.27 -0.42
C GLN A 355 -18.60 -8.73 0.02
N LEU A 356 -17.41 -9.08 0.50
CA LEU A 356 -17.11 -10.44 0.95
C LEU A 356 -18.00 -10.90 2.12
N VAL A 357 -18.38 -9.99 2.98
CA VAL A 357 -19.18 -10.27 4.19
C VAL A 357 -20.65 -10.57 3.88
N PHE A 358 -21.24 -9.90 2.89
CA PHE A 358 -22.68 -9.94 2.65
C PHE A 358 -23.25 -11.33 2.37
N PRO A 359 -22.68 -12.16 1.46
CA PRO A 359 -23.23 -13.49 1.22
C PRO A 359 -23.14 -14.42 2.44
N GLN A 360 -22.24 -14.14 3.38
CA GLN A 360 -22.10 -14.90 4.61
C GLN A 360 -23.21 -14.55 5.60
N LEU A 361 -23.57 -13.26 5.70
CA LEU A 361 -24.69 -12.81 6.55
C LEU A 361 -26.02 -13.40 6.10
N TYR A 362 -26.29 -13.39 4.79
CA TYR A 362 -27.54 -13.93 4.24
C TYR A 362 -27.66 -15.45 4.33
N THR A 363 -26.54 -16.18 4.36
CA THR A 363 -26.57 -17.65 4.45
C THR A 363 -26.58 -18.17 5.88
N ALA A 364 -26.04 -17.41 6.84
CA ALA A 364 -25.84 -17.89 8.21
C ALA A 364 -27.10 -17.88 9.07
N GLN A 365 -28.12 -17.05 8.79
CA GLN A 365 -29.21 -16.82 9.75
C GLN A 365 -30.63 -16.72 9.18
N GLY A 366 -30.85 -16.80 7.88
CA GLY A 366 -32.19 -16.63 7.32
C GLY A 366 -32.83 -15.26 7.70
N PHE A 367 -32.04 -14.22 7.83
CA PHE A 367 -32.50 -12.88 8.15
C PHE A 367 -33.38 -12.32 7.03
N GLY A 368 -34.55 -11.83 7.37
CA GLY A 368 -35.40 -11.04 6.51
C GLY A 368 -34.76 -9.68 6.17
N GLU A 369 -35.29 -9.03 5.16
CA GLU A 369 -34.76 -7.83 4.50
C GLU A 369 -34.55 -6.58 5.38
N ASP A 370 -34.90 -6.63 6.68
CA ASP A 370 -34.94 -5.46 7.58
C ASP A 370 -33.80 -5.38 8.61
N VAL A 371 -32.72 -6.14 8.46
CA VAL A 371 -31.59 -6.02 9.40
C VAL A 371 -30.70 -4.87 8.98
N GLU A 372 -30.83 -3.75 9.66
CA GLU A 372 -29.79 -2.72 9.71
C GLU A 372 -28.47 -3.41 10.03
N ILE A 373 -27.53 -3.41 9.09
CA ILE A 373 -26.20 -4.01 9.25
C ILE A 373 -25.48 -3.21 10.34
N SER A 374 -25.81 -3.56 11.58
CA SER A 374 -25.13 -3.04 12.75
C SER A 374 -23.67 -3.49 12.65
N TYR A 375 -22.75 -2.58 12.85
CA TYR A 375 -21.29 -2.74 12.74
C TYR A 375 -20.67 -3.83 13.65
N ILE A 376 -21.48 -4.60 14.29
CA ILE A 376 -21.13 -5.70 15.19
C ILE A 376 -21.52 -7.00 14.49
N ILE A 377 -20.63 -7.49 13.62
CA ILE A 377 -20.75 -8.87 13.15
C ILE A 377 -20.20 -9.74 14.28
N PRO A 378 -21.07 -10.50 14.99
CA PRO A 378 -20.58 -11.34 16.07
C PRO A 378 -19.65 -12.40 15.48
N PHE A 379 -18.48 -12.55 16.04
CA PHE A 379 -17.52 -13.60 15.65
C PHE A 379 -18.13 -15.01 15.76
N ASN A 380 -19.14 -15.17 16.60
CA ASN A 380 -19.94 -16.40 16.73
C ASN A 380 -20.67 -16.82 15.46
N THR A 381 -20.84 -15.94 14.46
CA THR A 381 -21.46 -16.30 13.17
C THR A 381 -20.47 -16.85 12.16
N GLY A 382 -19.16 -16.78 12.46
CA GLY A 382 -18.09 -17.20 11.53
C GLY A 382 -18.03 -16.35 10.27
N THR A 383 -18.53 -15.11 10.30
CA THR A 383 -18.45 -14.15 9.17
C THR A 383 -17.18 -13.34 9.24
N PHE A 384 -16.64 -12.94 8.09
CA PHE A 384 -15.44 -12.14 7.96
C PHE A 384 -15.56 -11.18 6.78
N ASP A 385 -14.97 -9.98 6.89
CA ASP A 385 -15.02 -8.93 5.88
C ASP A 385 -13.79 -8.93 4.96
N LYS A 386 -12.73 -9.61 5.36
CA LYS A 386 -11.48 -9.69 4.60
C LYS A 386 -10.80 -11.05 4.78
N VAL A 387 -9.92 -11.37 3.85
CA VAL A 387 -8.97 -12.48 3.92
C VAL A 387 -7.57 -11.92 3.76
N TYR A 388 -6.60 -12.46 4.49
CA TYR A 388 -5.21 -12.00 4.44
C TYR A 388 -4.46 -12.59 3.23
N ASN A 389 -5.08 -12.44 2.06
CA ASN A 389 -4.54 -12.81 0.77
C ASN A 389 -5.27 -12.01 -0.31
N GLU A 390 -4.63 -10.99 -0.87
CA GLU A 390 -5.24 -10.11 -1.86
C GLU A 390 -5.64 -10.84 -3.14
N TYR A 391 -4.95 -11.92 -3.49
CA TYR A 391 -5.30 -12.72 -4.67
C TYR A 391 -6.62 -13.45 -4.47
N LEU A 392 -6.79 -14.09 -3.32
CA LEU A 392 -8.06 -14.75 -2.96
C LEU A 392 -9.18 -13.72 -2.77
N TYR A 393 -8.87 -12.59 -2.12
CA TYR A 393 -9.83 -11.51 -1.95
C TYR A 393 -10.33 -10.98 -3.29
N THR A 394 -9.42 -10.71 -4.22
CA THR A 394 -9.75 -10.27 -5.58
C THR A 394 -10.65 -11.28 -6.29
N ALA A 395 -10.34 -12.59 -6.20
CA ALA A 395 -11.14 -13.64 -6.82
C ALA A 395 -12.53 -13.77 -6.18
N ALA A 396 -12.62 -13.67 -4.85
CA ALA A 396 -13.88 -13.81 -4.14
C ALA A 396 -14.83 -12.63 -4.36
N THR A 397 -14.29 -11.41 -4.39
CA THR A 397 -15.12 -10.20 -4.52
C THR A 397 -15.37 -9.78 -5.97
N ARG A 398 -14.44 -10.05 -6.88
CA ARG A 398 -14.50 -9.57 -8.28
C ARG A 398 -14.37 -10.69 -9.31
N GLY A 399 -14.31 -11.95 -8.86
CA GLY A 399 -14.23 -13.13 -9.70
C GLY A 399 -12.81 -13.45 -10.22
N ILE A 400 -12.69 -14.67 -10.74
CA ILE A 400 -11.43 -15.18 -11.35
C ILE A 400 -10.91 -14.31 -12.49
N PRO A 401 -11.75 -13.70 -13.37
CA PRO A 401 -11.22 -12.81 -14.40
C PRO A 401 -10.50 -11.59 -13.84
N SER A 402 -10.94 -11.02 -12.69
CA SER A 402 -10.19 -9.94 -12.02
C SER A 402 -8.87 -10.45 -11.45
N LEU A 403 -8.81 -11.65 -10.89
CA LEU A 403 -7.57 -12.27 -10.46
C LEU A 403 -6.60 -12.44 -11.63
N ILE A 404 -7.07 -12.93 -12.78
CA ILE A 404 -6.25 -13.05 -14.00
C ILE A 404 -5.72 -11.67 -14.42
N ALA A 405 -6.58 -10.64 -14.42
CA ALA A 405 -6.16 -9.29 -14.75
C ALA A 405 -5.10 -8.78 -13.75
N LEU A 406 -5.27 -9.00 -12.44
CA LEU A 406 -4.28 -8.65 -11.42
C LEU A 406 -2.93 -9.34 -11.68
N VAL A 407 -2.93 -10.62 -11.97
CA VAL A 407 -1.72 -11.40 -12.32
C VAL A 407 -1.07 -10.82 -13.60
N LEU A 408 -1.86 -10.45 -14.61
CA LEU A 408 -1.38 -9.80 -15.83
C LEU A 408 -0.88 -8.37 -15.63
N VAL A 409 -1.24 -7.70 -14.54
CA VAL A 409 -0.56 -6.47 -14.12
C VAL A 409 0.77 -6.80 -13.46
N LEU A 410 0.79 -7.68 -12.48
CA LEU A 410 1.93 -7.88 -11.57
C LEU A 410 3.09 -8.65 -12.22
N LEU A 411 2.85 -9.79 -12.88
CA LEU A 411 3.92 -10.62 -13.45
C LEU A 411 4.67 -9.90 -14.60
N PRO A 412 4.01 -9.30 -15.61
CA PRO A 412 4.73 -8.53 -16.61
C PRO A 412 5.47 -7.32 -16.00
N SER A 413 4.88 -6.67 -14.99
CA SER A 413 5.55 -5.56 -14.29
C SER A 413 6.84 -6.01 -13.63
N LEU A 414 6.85 -7.16 -12.95
CA LEU A 414 8.07 -7.76 -12.37
C LEU A 414 9.13 -8.03 -13.44
N VAL A 415 8.74 -8.66 -14.55
CA VAL A 415 9.66 -8.96 -15.65
C VAL A 415 10.26 -7.68 -16.26
N ILE A 416 9.42 -6.65 -16.48
CA ILE A 416 9.85 -5.37 -17.03
C ILE A 416 10.77 -4.66 -16.04
N SER A 417 10.43 -4.63 -14.77
CA SER A 417 11.21 -3.99 -13.71
C SER A 417 12.61 -4.61 -13.57
N VAL A 418 12.69 -5.94 -13.52
CA VAL A 418 13.98 -6.66 -13.49
C VAL A 418 14.80 -6.40 -14.75
N LYS A 419 14.18 -6.39 -15.94
CA LYS A 419 14.87 -6.04 -17.20
C LYS A 419 15.38 -4.60 -17.20
N ASN A 420 14.59 -3.65 -16.68
CA ASN A 420 15.00 -2.25 -16.54
C ASN A 420 16.20 -2.13 -15.59
N PHE A 421 16.17 -2.83 -14.43
CA PHE A 421 17.28 -2.86 -13.51
C PHE A 421 18.55 -3.45 -14.15
N ARG A 422 18.46 -4.65 -14.78
CA ARG A 422 19.62 -5.30 -15.45
C ARG A 422 20.27 -4.43 -16.53
N ARG A 423 19.48 -3.60 -17.21
CA ARG A 423 19.98 -2.71 -18.25
C ARG A 423 20.79 -1.52 -17.71
N ARG A 424 20.46 -1.03 -16.53
CA ARG A 424 20.96 0.25 -16.02
C ARG A 424 21.70 0.18 -14.71
N SER A 425 21.41 -0.81 -13.88
CA SER A 425 22.01 -1.06 -12.56
C SER A 425 21.99 0.19 -11.66
N THR A 426 20.94 1.05 -11.76
CA THR A 426 20.82 2.23 -10.91
C THR A 426 20.17 1.88 -9.56
N ALA A 427 20.49 2.68 -8.54
CA ALA A 427 19.94 2.53 -7.20
C ALA A 427 18.40 2.66 -7.19
N GLU A 428 17.85 3.61 -7.94
CA GLU A 428 16.42 3.86 -8.07
C GLU A 428 15.70 2.67 -8.72
N ALA A 429 16.28 2.12 -9.80
CA ALA A 429 15.70 0.95 -10.46
C ALA A 429 15.70 -0.27 -9.54
N PHE A 430 16.78 -0.51 -8.78
CA PHE A 430 16.84 -1.58 -7.81
C PHE A 430 15.80 -1.38 -6.69
N THR A 431 15.74 -0.18 -6.10
CA THR A 431 14.80 0.14 -5.04
C THR A 431 13.36 -0.10 -5.48
N LEU A 432 12.95 0.47 -6.63
CA LEU A 432 11.58 0.32 -7.13
C LEU A 432 11.25 -1.15 -7.47
N THR A 433 12.24 -1.91 -7.97
CA THR A 433 12.07 -3.36 -8.20
C THR A 433 11.86 -4.11 -6.88
N ALA A 434 12.64 -3.78 -5.85
CA ALA A 434 12.49 -4.37 -4.53
C ALA A 434 11.13 -4.02 -3.89
N LEU A 435 10.65 -2.78 -4.04
CA LEU A 435 9.33 -2.36 -3.58
C LEU A 435 8.21 -3.13 -4.28
N LEU A 436 8.30 -3.32 -5.60
CA LEU A 436 7.34 -4.14 -6.34
C LEU A 436 7.34 -5.59 -5.86
N ILE A 437 8.52 -6.21 -5.71
CA ILE A 437 8.62 -7.60 -5.20
C ILE A 437 8.03 -7.67 -3.78
N GLY A 438 8.41 -6.74 -2.90
CA GLY A 438 7.90 -6.68 -1.53
C GLY A 438 6.38 -6.59 -1.47
N GLY A 439 5.78 -5.68 -2.25
CA GLY A 439 4.32 -5.54 -2.30
C GLY A 439 3.60 -6.78 -2.84
N VAL A 440 4.17 -7.41 -3.89
CA VAL A 440 3.63 -8.69 -4.42
C VAL A 440 3.68 -9.80 -3.37
N LEU A 441 4.76 -9.88 -2.58
CA LEU A 441 4.87 -10.86 -1.49
C LEU A 441 3.91 -10.54 -0.33
N LEU A 442 3.76 -9.26 0.02
CA LEU A 442 2.81 -8.84 1.06
C LEU A 442 1.37 -9.20 0.70
N PHE A 443 1.00 -9.22 -0.57
CA PHE A 443 -0.33 -9.64 -1.03
C PHE A 443 -0.65 -11.12 -0.80
N PHE A 444 0.35 -11.98 -0.55
CA PHE A 444 0.10 -13.38 -0.17
C PHE A 444 -0.31 -13.56 1.30
N ILE A 445 0.08 -12.61 2.16
CA ILE A 445 -0.14 -12.67 3.60
C ILE A 445 -0.89 -11.45 4.13
N GLY A 446 -1.45 -10.63 3.23
CA GLY A 446 -2.19 -9.43 3.56
C GLY A 446 -3.18 -9.05 2.47
N CYS A 447 -3.97 -8.06 2.76
CA CYS A 447 -4.92 -7.48 1.81
C CYS A 447 -4.62 -6.00 1.58
N SER A 448 -4.97 -5.49 0.41
CA SER A 448 -4.80 -4.10 0.04
C SER A 448 -5.72 -3.16 0.81
N SER A 449 -5.41 -1.87 0.82
CA SER A 449 -6.23 -0.80 1.41
C SER A 449 -5.90 0.54 0.77
N ILE A 450 -6.78 1.53 0.95
CA ILE A 450 -6.54 2.91 0.46
C ILE A 450 -5.30 3.57 1.08
N SER A 451 -4.80 3.07 2.21
CA SER A 451 -3.57 3.56 2.83
C SER A 451 -2.31 2.96 2.19
N PHE A 452 -2.36 1.72 1.75
CA PHE A 452 -1.22 0.99 1.18
C PHE A 452 -1.14 1.08 -0.34
N ALA A 453 -2.28 0.91 -1.02
CA ALA A 453 -2.33 0.80 -2.48
C ALA A 453 -1.74 1.99 -3.24
N PRO A 454 -1.91 3.26 -2.84
CA PRO A 454 -1.27 4.38 -3.52
C PRO A 454 0.27 4.26 -3.54
N VAL A 455 0.86 3.81 -2.43
CA VAL A 455 2.31 3.59 -2.32
C VAL A 455 2.75 2.47 -3.26
N PHE A 456 2.04 1.35 -3.20
CA PHE A 456 2.35 0.17 -4.01
C PHE A 456 2.21 0.43 -5.51
N TRP A 457 1.07 0.98 -5.96
CA TRP A 457 0.82 1.21 -7.39
C TRP A 457 1.71 2.30 -7.98
N ALA A 458 2.05 3.34 -7.20
CA ALA A 458 3.04 4.33 -7.62
C ALA A 458 4.43 3.71 -7.79
N ALA A 459 4.88 2.89 -6.85
CA ALA A 459 6.17 2.21 -6.93
C ALA A 459 6.19 1.18 -8.07
N ALA A 460 5.13 0.37 -8.22
CA ALA A 460 4.99 -0.63 -9.26
C ALA A 460 5.03 0.00 -10.67
N GLY A 461 4.25 1.04 -10.91
CA GLY A 461 4.26 1.75 -12.19
C GLY A 461 5.63 2.40 -12.48
N ALA A 462 6.23 3.08 -11.50
CA ALA A 462 7.54 3.72 -11.65
C ALA A 462 8.68 2.71 -11.92
N SER A 463 8.57 1.48 -11.39
CA SER A 463 9.53 0.40 -11.65
C SER A 463 9.52 -0.05 -13.11
N CYS A 464 8.35 0.01 -13.76
CA CYS A 464 8.14 -0.38 -15.15
C CYS A 464 8.53 0.71 -16.15
N ALA A 465 8.58 1.98 -15.72
CA ALA A 465 8.81 3.11 -16.61
C ALA A 465 10.15 2.96 -17.37
N GLY A 466 10.12 3.17 -18.67
CA GLY A 466 11.35 3.27 -19.50
C GLY A 466 12.18 4.47 -19.05
N ILE A 467 13.50 4.40 -19.12
CA ILE A 467 14.36 5.53 -18.76
C ILE A 467 14.96 6.10 -20.05
N LYS A 468 14.91 7.43 -20.22
CA LYS A 468 15.62 8.12 -21.30
C LYS A 468 17.10 8.24 -20.95
N ASP A 469 17.97 7.95 -21.91
CA ASP A 469 19.42 8.16 -21.76
C ASP A 469 19.73 9.66 -21.81
N GLU A 470 19.92 10.31 -20.67
CA GLU A 470 20.32 11.72 -20.58
C GLU A 470 21.67 12.00 -21.32
N LYS A 471 22.53 10.99 -21.47
CA LYS A 471 23.81 11.11 -22.15
C LYS A 471 23.70 11.29 -23.67
N LYS A 472 22.66 10.81 -24.34
CA LYS A 472 22.49 10.98 -25.79
C LYS A 472 21.94 12.35 -26.19
N ASP A 473 21.11 12.97 -25.34
CA ASP A 473 20.55 14.30 -25.61
C ASP A 473 21.59 15.43 -25.44
N GLY A 474 22.57 15.26 -24.53
CA GLY A 474 23.65 16.22 -24.32
C GLY A 474 24.63 16.32 -25.52
N THR A 475 24.87 15.21 -26.22
CA THR A 475 25.68 15.15 -27.42
C THR A 475 24.92 15.66 -28.64
N ALA A 476 23.65 15.40 -28.77
CA ALA A 476 22.83 15.93 -29.86
C ALA A 476 22.62 17.45 -29.74
N LYS A 477 22.41 17.98 -28.53
CA LYS A 477 22.32 19.44 -28.29
C LYS A 477 23.66 20.16 -28.50
N LYS A 478 24.82 19.52 -28.21
CA LYS A 478 26.14 20.09 -28.52
C LYS A 478 26.44 20.06 -30.02
N ALA A 479 25.97 19.06 -30.73
CA ALA A 479 26.12 18.97 -32.19
C ALA A 479 25.23 19.97 -32.94
N ALA A 480 24.01 20.22 -32.44
CA ALA A 480 23.05 21.20 -32.99
C ALA A 480 23.45 22.67 -32.70
N LYS A 481 24.27 22.94 -31.65
CA LYS A 481 24.80 24.27 -31.36
C LYS A 481 26.11 24.58 -32.14
N LYS A 482 26.70 23.61 -32.84
CA LYS A 482 27.90 23.77 -33.66
C LYS A 482 27.62 23.86 -35.17
N LYS A 483 26.36 23.79 -35.56
CA LYS A 483 25.85 24.14 -36.89
C LYS A 483 25.08 25.47 -36.82
#